data_8afef772b8759edf5a0cd2037fe75f87
#
_entry.id   8afef772b8759edf5a0cd2037fe75f87
#
_cell.length_a   1.000
_cell.length_b   1.000
_cell.length_c   1.000
_cell.angle_alpha   90.00
_cell.angle_beta   90.00
_cell.angle_gamma   90.00
#
_symmetry.space_group_name_H-M   'P 1'
#
loop_
_entity.id
_entity.type
_entity.pdbx_description
1 polymer ?
#
loop_
_entity_poly.entity_id
_entity_poly.type
_entity_poly.pdbx_seq_one_letter_code
_entity_poly.pdbx_strand_id
1 'polypeptide(L)'
;MTRKLNKLAAAVALLAASGLAWSVDDTASFSVTASIAAACVVGNTTAMAFGPLAMLDTASGGLSTAKNNATATFDAACTNGTTSPTLKFASANGGGSAFKMLGGSGTDLITYTLYEGATDAGTSIAHDTLAAFTGYSADGTTKSLTVAGKVVAADKNGKPIGAYSDTVTITASFTP
;
A
#
# COMPACT_ATOMS: atom_id res chain seq x y z
N MET A 1 -38.52 37.36 105.00
CA MET A 1 -38.09 35.99 105.26
C MET A 1 -37.04 35.57 104.24
N THR A 2 -35.92 35.25 104.73
CA THR A 2 -34.67 34.84 104.15
C THR A 2 -34.70 33.65 103.29
N ARG A 3 -33.97 33.62 102.20
CA ARG A 3 -33.11 32.45 101.76
C ARG A 3 -32.26 32.77 100.52
N LYS A 4 -31.13 32.93 100.85
CA LYS A 4 -29.79 32.41 100.51
C LYS A 4 -29.52 32.01 99.03
N LEU A 5 -28.64 32.74 98.47
CA LEU A 5 -27.85 32.43 97.30
C LEU A 5 -27.16 31.07 97.38
N ASN A 6 -27.19 30.34 96.35
CA ASN A 6 -26.13 29.38 96.06
C ASN A 6 -25.63 29.57 94.61
N LYS A 7 -24.42 30.06 94.53
CA LYS A 7 -23.67 30.15 93.31
C LYS A 7 -23.19 28.77 92.97
N LEU A 8 -23.57 28.26 91.87
CA LEU A 8 -22.90 27.13 91.23
C LEU A 8 -22.32 27.61 89.92
N ALA A 9 -21.03 27.67 89.94
CA ALA A 9 -20.19 27.95 88.76
C ALA A 9 -20.24 26.69 87.88
N ALA A 10 -20.87 26.77 86.75
CA ALA A 10 -20.76 25.76 85.71
C ALA A 10 -19.59 26.06 84.81
N ALA A 11 -18.50 25.31 84.98
CA ALA A 11 -17.39 25.31 84.04
C ALA A 11 -17.82 24.68 82.74
N VAL A 12 -17.93 25.48 81.67
CA VAL A 12 -18.13 24.99 80.32
C VAL A 12 -16.78 24.56 79.78
N ALA A 13 -16.52 23.28 79.78
CA ALA A 13 -15.40 22.71 79.05
C ALA A 13 -15.71 22.75 77.56
N LEU A 14 -15.08 23.68 76.82
CA LEU A 14 -15.05 23.60 75.34
C LEU A 14 -14.14 22.43 74.95
N LEU A 15 -14.72 21.31 74.62
CA LEU A 15 -14.04 20.30 73.84
C LEU A 15 -13.88 20.83 72.40
N ALA A 16 -12.68 21.29 72.09
CA ALA A 16 -12.26 21.51 70.72
C ALA A 16 -12.19 20.13 70.02
N ALA A 17 -13.26 19.74 69.39
CA ALA A 17 -13.25 18.63 68.41
C ALA A 17 -12.41 19.07 67.22
N SER A 18 -11.08 18.82 67.27
CA SER A 18 -10.24 18.85 66.08
C SER A 18 -10.72 17.76 65.13
N GLY A 19 -11.65 18.12 64.25
CA GLY A 19 -12.04 17.30 63.13
C GLY A 19 -10.79 17.09 62.29
N LEU A 20 -10.23 15.90 62.32
CA LEU A 20 -9.30 15.42 61.30
C LEU A 20 -10.06 15.45 59.98
N ALA A 21 -9.85 16.51 59.23
CA ALA A 21 -10.29 16.53 57.82
C ALA A 21 -9.45 15.46 57.10
N TRP A 22 -10.05 14.33 56.89
CA TRP A 22 -9.54 13.30 56.01
C TRP A 22 -9.70 13.85 54.59
N SER A 23 -8.60 14.30 53.98
CA SER A 23 -8.58 14.53 52.56
C SER A 23 -8.71 13.19 51.90
N VAL A 24 -9.87 12.89 51.41
CA VAL A 24 -10.09 11.73 50.54
C VAL A 24 -9.82 12.26 49.13
N ASP A 25 -8.74 11.79 48.53
CA ASP A 25 -8.51 12.04 47.11
C ASP A 25 -9.61 11.34 46.32
N ASP A 26 -10.51 12.11 45.74
CA ASP A 26 -11.53 11.61 44.85
C ASP A 26 -10.93 11.46 43.47
N THR A 27 -10.85 10.22 42.95
CA THR A 27 -10.31 9.90 41.64
C THR A 27 -11.40 9.40 40.72
N ALA A 28 -11.53 10.03 39.56
CA ALA A 28 -12.39 9.56 38.48
C ALA A 28 -11.53 9.06 37.31
N SER A 29 -11.94 8.02 36.66
CA SER A 29 -11.31 7.49 35.46
C SER A 29 -12.29 7.47 34.29
N PHE A 30 -11.79 7.70 33.09
CA PHE A 30 -12.56 7.51 31.85
C PHE A 30 -11.77 6.60 30.91
N SER A 31 -12.51 5.83 30.11
CA SER A 31 -11.89 4.95 29.12
C SER A 31 -11.56 5.76 27.86
N VAL A 32 -10.35 5.58 27.35
CA VAL A 32 -9.92 6.09 26.03
C VAL A 32 -9.66 4.86 25.15
N THR A 33 -10.37 4.77 24.04
CA THR A 33 -10.25 3.66 23.09
C THR A 33 -9.98 4.18 21.68
N ALA A 34 -9.15 3.45 20.92
CA ALA A 34 -8.91 3.69 19.50
C ALA A 34 -8.77 2.33 18.81
N SER A 35 -9.04 2.30 17.51
CA SER A 35 -8.79 1.15 16.67
C SER A 35 -8.11 1.57 15.37
N ILE A 36 -7.23 0.72 14.83
CA ILE A 36 -6.60 0.89 13.54
C ILE A 36 -7.21 -0.16 12.60
N ALA A 37 -7.81 0.30 11.51
CA ALA A 37 -8.37 -0.61 10.50
C ALA A 37 -7.26 -1.13 9.59
N ALA A 38 -7.40 -2.38 9.13
CA ALA A 38 -6.57 -2.92 8.07
C ALA A 38 -6.83 -2.17 6.75
N ALA A 39 -5.77 -1.76 6.07
CA ALA A 39 -5.84 -1.08 4.78
C ALA A 39 -4.56 -1.28 3.99
N CYS A 40 -4.66 -1.30 2.65
CA CYS A 40 -3.53 -1.26 1.73
C CYS A 40 -3.75 -0.17 0.69
N VAL A 41 -2.66 0.47 0.28
CA VAL A 41 -2.66 1.51 -0.74
C VAL A 41 -1.55 1.25 -1.76
N VAL A 42 -1.78 1.69 -3.00
CA VAL A 42 -0.80 1.69 -4.10
C VAL A 42 -0.81 3.07 -4.73
N GLY A 43 0.34 3.60 -5.08
CA GLY A 43 0.46 4.91 -5.70
C GLY A 43 1.86 5.21 -6.24
N ASN A 44 2.11 6.48 -6.58
CA ASN A 44 3.40 7.00 -7.05
C ASN A 44 4.02 6.16 -8.18
N THR A 45 3.21 5.83 -9.20
CA THR A 45 3.67 5.03 -10.34
C THR A 45 4.54 5.85 -11.29
N THR A 46 5.60 5.23 -11.79
CA THR A 46 6.39 5.76 -12.93
C THR A 46 5.97 5.07 -14.23
N ALA A 47 6.13 5.77 -15.36
CA ALA A 47 5.83 5.18 -16.65
C ALA A 47 6.86 4.12 -17.02
N MET A 48 6.40 3.01 -17.62
CA MET A 48 7.26 2.02 -18.27
C MET A 48 7.39 2.38 -19.75
N ALA A 49 8.60 2.75 -20.18
CA ALA A 49 8.86 3.15 -21.55
C ALA A 49 9.83 2.17 -22.20
N PHE A 50 9.35 1.37 -23.15
CA PHE A 50 10.21 0.47 -23.95
C PHE A 50 11.06 1.21 -24.98
N GLY A 51 10.77 2.49 -25.23
CA GLY A 51 11.42 3.26 -26.28
C GLY A 51 11.09 2.73 -27.69
N PRO A 52 11.89 3.11 -28.69
CA PRO A 52 11.72 2.61 -30.04
C PRO A 52 11.97 1.11 -30.10
N LEU A 53 10.98 0.37 -30.59
CA LEU A 53 11.08 -1.08 -30.81
C LEU A 53 11.71 -1.32 -32.18
N ALA A 54 13.03 -1.47 -32.24
CA ALA A 54 13.72 -1.76 -33.52
C ALA A 54 13.27 -3.12 -34.07
N MET A 55 12.62 -3.09 -35.23
CA MET A 55 12.15 -4.29 -35.92
C MET A 55 13.15 -4.83 -36.95
N LEU A 56 14.03 -3.94 -37.44
CA LEU A 56 15.09 -4.29 -38.37
C LEU A 56 16.45 -4.24 -37.68
N ASP A 57 17.28 -5.19 -37.97
CA ASP A 57 18.70 -5.19 -37.59
C ASP A 57 19.52 -4.75 -38.80
N THR A 58 20.02 -3.53 -38.73
CA THR A 58 20.82 -2.95 -39.83
C THR A 58 22.19 -3.63 -39.99
N ALA A 59 22.68 -4.31 -38.95
CA ALA A 59 23.94 -5.03 -39.00
C ALA A 59 23.81 -6.38 -39.72
N SER A 60 22.71 -7.08 -39.54
CA SER A 60 22.43 -8.37 -40.18
C SER A 60 21.60 -8.26 -41.46
N GLY A 61 21.02 -7.09 -41.75
CA GLY A 61 20.11 -6.86 -42.86
C GLY A 61 18.79 -7.63 -42.79
N GLY A 62 18.39 -8.07 -41.59
CA GLY A 62 17.22 -8.86 -41.36
C GLY A 62 16.30 -8.30 -40.27
N LEU A 63 15.37 -9.15 -39.79
CA LEU A 63 14.52 -8.81 -38.63
C LEU A 63 15.37 -8.86 -37.36
N SER A 64 15.12 -7.91 -36.48
CA SER A 64 15.76 -7.86 -35.17
C SER A 64 15.34 -9.05 -34.30
N THR A 65 16.32 -9.73 -33.72
CA THR A 65 16.10 -10.78 -32.69
C THR A 65 16.18 -10.24 -31.28
N ALA A 66 16.49 -8.94 -31.11
CA ALA A 66 16.69 -8.31 -29.84
C ALA A 66 15.35 -8.18 -29.09
N LYS A 67 15.39 -8.43 -27.79
CA LYS A 67 14.33 -8.07 -26.84
C LYS A 67 14.44 -6.60 -26.44
N ASN A 68 13.33 -5.99 -26.06
CA ASN A 68 13.29 -4.68 -25.47
C ASN A 68 12.83 -4.80 -24.02
N ASN A 69 13.58 -4.23 -23.11
CA ASN A 69 13.26 -4.21 -21.68
C ASN A 69 12.98 -2.77 -21.22
N ALA A 70 12.10 -2.63 -20.27
CA ALA A 70 11.80 -1.37 -19.58
C ALA A 70 11.47 -1.66 -18.12
N THR A 71 11.51 -0.64 -17.28
CA THR A 71 11.12 -0.75 -15.87
C THR A 71 10.14 0.34 -15.49
N ALA A 72 9.32 0.06 -14.50
CA ALA A 72 8.50 1.03 -13.80
C ALA A 72 8.62 0.79 -12.31
N THR A 73 8.38 1.83 -11.51
CA THR A 73 8.30 1.74 -10.06
C THR A 73 6.93 2.20 -9.59
N PHE A 74 6.53 1.70 -8.44
CA PHE A 74 5.33 2.14 -7.75
C PHE A 74 5.54 1.96 -6.24
N ASP A 75 4.81 2.74 -5.46
CA ASP A 75 4.81 2.62 -4.00
C ASP A 75 3.61 1.82 -3.55
N ALA A 76 3.82 0.97 -2.56
CA ALA A 76 2.75 0.22 -1.91
C ALA A 76 2.98 0.18 -0.39
N ALA A 77 1.89 0.28 0.38
CA ALA A 77 1.93 0.18 1.83
C ALA A 77 0.68 -0.53 2.34
N CYS A 78 0.84 -1.34 3.38
CA CYS A 78 -0.28 -1.89 4.14
C CYS A 78 -0.12 -1.56 5.62
N THR A 79 -1.23 -1.41 6.33
CA THR A 79 -1.26 -1.31 7.80
C THR A 79 -0.53 -2.51 8.40
N ASN A 80 0.29 -2.25 9.42
CA ASN A 80 1.02 -3.34 10.11
C ASN A 80 0.03 -4.37 10.68
N GLY A 81 0.33 -5.64 10.44
CA GLY A 81 -0.52 -6.76 10.84
C GLY A 81 -1.62 -7.15 9.84
N THR A 82 -1.72 -6.45 8.69
CA THR A 82 -2.59 -6.88 7.59
C THR A 82 -2.13 -8.23 7.06
N THR A 83 -3.06 -9.17 6.87
CA THR A 83 -2.73 -10.55 6.50
C THR A 83 -2.69 -10.72 4.98
N SER A 84 -1.70 -11.44 4.49
CA SER A 84 -1.56 -11.87 3.07
C SER A 84 -1.77 -10.73 2.06
N PRO A 85 -0.96 -9.65 2.11
CA PRO A 85 -1.06 -8.60 1.12
C PRO A 85 -0.67 -9.15 -0.26
N THR A 86 -1.51 -8.89 -1.25
CA THR A 86 -1.32 -9.33 -2.64
C THR A 86 -1.50 -8.17 -3.60
N LEU A 87 -0.89 -8.27 -4.78
CA LEU A 87 -1.04 -7.33 -5.87
C LEU A 87 -1.62 -8.02 -7.10
N LYS A 88 -2.40 -7.26 -7.87
CA LYS A 88 -2.93 -7.65 -9.16
C LYS A 88 -2.58 -6.59 -10.18
N PHE A 89 -2.13 -7.02 -11.36
CA PHE A 89 -1.79 -6.16 -12.48
C PHE A 89 -2.72 -6.47 -13.65
N ALA A 90 -3.49 -5.49 -14.08
CA ALA A 90 -4.44 -5.65 -15.18
C ALA A 90 -4.16 -4.65 -16.30
N SER A 91 -3.91 -5.15 -17.50
CA SER A 91 -3.73 -4.37 -18.73
C SER A 91 -5.09 -3.97 -19.31
N ALA A 92 -5.26 -2.72 -19.70
CA ALA A 92 -6.49 -2.23 -20.33
C ALA A 92 -6.76 -2.90 -21.69
N ASN A 93 -5.68 -3.27 -22.41
CA ASN A 93 -5.76 -3.95 -23.71
C ASN A 93 -5.47 -5.45 -23.60
N GLY A 94 -5.30 -5.97 -22.37
CA GLY A 94 -5.01 -7.36 -22.09
C GLY A 94 -6.16 -8.29 -22.43
N GLY A 95 -5.84 -9.57 -22.51
CA GLY A 95 -6.85 -10.61 -22.69
C GLY A 95 -6.28 -11.98 -22.37
N GLY A 96 -7.04 -12.80 -21.67
CA GLY A 96 -6.53 -14.04 -21.11
C GLY A 96 -5.41 -13.77 -20.12
N SER A 97 -4.24 -14.37 -20.32
CA SER A 97 -3.07 -14.22 -19.42
C SER A 97 -2.03 -13.20 -19.90
N ALA A 98 -2.34 -12.38 -20.93
CA ALA A 98 -1.35 -11.55 -21.58
C ALA A 98 -1.57 -10.05 -21.39
N PHE A 99 -0.47 -9.32 -21.14
CA PHE A 99 -0.42 -7.86 -21.22
C PHE A 99 -0.20 -7.45 -22.68
N LYS A 100 -0.89 -6.40 -23.14
CA LYS A 100 -0.83 -5.98 -24.55
C LYS A 100 -0.87 -4.46 -24.67
N MET A 101 0.01 -3.91 -25.51
CA MET A 101 -0.05 -2.52 -25.97
C MET A 101 -0.85 -2.45 -27.27
N LEU A 102 -1.78 -1.50 -27.36
CA LEU A 102 -2.60 -1.25 -28.55
C LEU A 102 -1.95 -0.17 -29.42
N GLY A 103 -1.83 -0.42 -30.70
CA GLY A 103 -1.38 0.55 -31.70
C GLY A 103 -2.45 1.57 -32.05
N GLY A 104 -2.00 2.71 -32.59
CA GLY A 104 -2.90 3.81 -33.00
C GLY A 104 -3.93 3.44 -34.08
N SER A 105 -3.74 2.33 -34.79
CA SER A 105 -4.74 1.75 -35.72
C SER A 105 -5.97 1.18 -35.02
N GLY A 106 -5.87 0.93 -33.71
CA GLY A 106 -6.95 0.36 -32.89
C GLY A 106 -7.09 -1.15 -33.01
N THR A 107 -6.29 -1.84 -33.80
CA THR A 107 -6.38 -3.30 -34.00
C THR A 107 -5.07 -4.04 -33.73
N ASP A 108 -3.93 -3.39 -33.91
CA ASP A 108 -2.62 -4.03 -33.77
C ASP A 108 -2.19 -4.07 -32.32
N LEU A 109 -1.82 -5.23 -31.85
CA LEU A 109 -1.42 -5.48 -30.48
C LEU A 109 0.03 -5.97 -30.42
N ILE A 110 0.81 -5.44 -29.48
CA ILE A 110 2.12 -5.97 -29.10
C ILE A 110 2.02 -6.57 -27.72
N THR A 111 2.30 -7.85 -27.60
CA THR A 111 2.32 -8.54 -26.31
C THR A 111 3.62 -8.21 -25.56
N TYR A 112 3.51 -8.09 -24.24
CA TYR A 112 4.66 -7.96 -23.36
C TYR A 112 4.46 -8.76 -22.08
N THR A 113 5.53 -9.06 -21.38
CA THR A 113 5.52 -9.77 -20.11
C THR A 113 6.03 -8.86 -19.02
N LEU A 114 5.41 -8.91 -17.84
CA LEU A 114 5.89 -8.24 -16.64
C LEU A 114 6.58 -9.23 -15.70
N TYR A 115 7.58 -8.74 -14.99
CA TYR A 115 8.37 -9.49 -14.01
C TYR A 115 8.53 -8.66 -12.73
N GLU A 116 8.61 -9.33 -11.60
CA GLU A 116 8.98 -8.70 -10.35
C GLU A 116 10.45 -8.28 -10.35
N GLY A 117 10.72 -7.09 -9.83
CA GLY A 117 12.08 -6.55 -9.76
C GLY A 117 12.49 -5.78 -11.02
N ALA A 118 13.80 -5.47 -11.14
CA ALA A 118 14.33 -4.58 -12.15
C ALA A 118 14.75 -5.28 -13.46
N THR A 119 14.61 -6.61 -13.55
CA THR A 119 15.04 -7.40 -14.70
C THR A 119 14.03 -8.46 -15.11
N ASP A 120 14.12 -8.92 -16.35
CA ASP A 120 13.28 -10.02 -16.86
C ASP A 120 13.75 -11.43 -16.40
N ALA A 121 14.60 -11.49 -15.38
CA ALA A 121 14.98 -12.72 -14.69
C ALA A 121 14.15 -12.95 -13.40
N GLY A 122 13.32 -11.97 -13.01
CA GLY A 122 12.42 -12.11 -11.86
C GLY A 122 11.26 -13.07 -12.10
N THR A 123 10.41 -13.22 -11.09
CA THR A 123 9.16 -13.99 -11.22
C THR A 123 8.23 -13.29 -12.20
N SER A 124 7.70 -14.02 -13.19
CA SER A 124 6.73 -13.46 -14.12
C SER A 124 5.41 -13.16 -13.42
N ILE A 125 4.87 -11.98 -13.71
CA ILE A 125 3.58 -11.53 -13.18
C ILE A 125 2.48 -12.00 -14.13
N ALA A 126 1.51 -12.75 -13.60
CA ALA A 126 0.35 -13.16 -14.37
C ALA A 126 -0.64 -11.99 -14.49
N HIS A 127 -1.17 -11.77 -15.70
CA HIS A 127 -2.19 -10.76 -15.95
C HIS A 127 -3.47 -11.04 -15.17
N ASP A 128 -4.05 -10.01 -14.58
CA ASP A 128 -5.34 -10.01 -13.85
C ASP A 128 -5.44 -11.09 -12.74
N THR A 129 -4.31 -11.45 -12.15
CA THR A 129 -4.22 -12.47 -11.11
C THR A 129 -3.66 -11.87 -9.83
N LEU A 130 -4.33 -12.11 -8.69
CA LEU A 130 -3.82 -11.74 -7.37
C LEU A 130 -2.67 -12.67 -6.98
N ALA A 131 -1.53 -12.11 -6.64
CA ALA A 131 -0.36 -12.84 -6.19
C ALA A 131 0.41 -12.06 -5.12
N ALA A 132 1.16 -12.78 -4.28
CA ALA A 132 2.16 -12.16 -3.44
C ALA A 132 3.23 -11.52 -4.33
N PHE A 133 3.77 -10.39 -3.89
CA PHE A 133 4.82 -9.68 -4.61
C PHE A 133 6.07 -9.58 -3.72
N THR A 134 7.22 -9.92 -4.28
CA THR A 134 8.49 -9.91 -3.53
C THR A 134 8.80 -8.50 -2.99
N GLY A 135 9.07 -8.40 -1.69
CA GLY A 135 9.32 -7.13 -1.02
C GLY A 135 8.07 -6.35 -0.60
N TYR A 136 6.87 -6.83 -0.92
CA TYR A 136 5.63 -6.25 -0.43
C TYR A 136 5.21 -6.91 0.88
N SER A 137 5.18 -6.14 1.96
CA SER A 137 4.86 -6.62 3.31
C SER A 137 3.97 -5.64 4.05
N ALA A 138 3.17 -6.16 4.98
CA ALA A 138 2.29 -5.37 5.82
C ALA A 138 2.98 -4.99 7.14
N ASP A 139 3.98 -4.13 7.07
CA ASP A 139 4.76 -3.65 8.22
C ASP A 139 4.49 -2.18 8.59
N GLY A 140 3.50 -1.56 7.97
CA GLY A 140 3.15 -0.16 8.19
C GLY A 140 4.08 0.83 7.49
N THR A 141 5.00 0.36 6.65
CA THR A 141 5.93 1.23 5.91
C THR A 141 5.65 1.21 4.41
N THR A 142 5.92 2.33 3.74
CA THR A 142 5.85 2.38 2.28
C THR A 142 7.03 1.64 1.67
N LYS A 143 6.74 0.75 0.73
CA LYS A 143 7.73 0.03 -0.07
C LYS A 143 7.71 0.59 -1.49
N SER A 144 8.88 0.99 -2.00
CA SER A 144 9.05 1.29 -3.42
C SER A 144 9.41 0.00 -4.15
N LEU A 145 8.51 -0.43 -5.01
CA LEU A 145 8.58 -1.71 -5.72
C LEU A 145 8.86 -1.46 -7.19
N THR A 146 9.60 -2.37 -7.82
CA THR A 146 9.96 -2.27 -9.23
C THR A 146 9.37 -3.44 -10.00
N VAL A 147 8.91 -3.16 -11.21
CA VAL A 147 8.51 -4.15 -12.20
C VAL A 147 9.35 -3.95 -13.48
N ALA A 148 9.79 -5.05 -14.06
CA ALA A 148 10.41 -5.05 -15.38
C ALA A 148 9.42 -5.53 -16.43
N GLY A 149 9.42 -4.88 -17.59
CA GLY A 149 8.67 -5.28 -18.77
C GLY A 149 9.60 -5.82 -19.84
N LYS A 150 9.12 -6.79 -20.61
CA LYS A 150 9.85 -7.36 -21.74
C LYS A 150 8.95 -7.52 -22.97
N VAL A 151 9.42 -7.01 -24.10
CA VAL A 151 8.87 -7.31 -25.44
C VAL A 151 9.90 -8.16 -26.19
N VAL A 152 9.52 -9.34 -26.63
CA VAL A 152 10.39 -10.20 -27.44
C VAL A 152 10.22 -9.90 -28.92
N ALA A 153 11.21 -10.32 -29.74
CA ALA A 153 11.21 -10.06 -31.17
C ALA A 153 9.95 -10.57 -31.88
N ALA A 154 9.47 -11.75 -31.53
CA ALA A 154 8.27 -12.34 -32.12
C ALA A 154 7.00 -11.51 -31.91
N ASP A 155 6.91 -10.77 -30.82
CA ASP A 155 5.71 -9.97 -30.50
C ASP A 155 5.65 -8.65 -31.25
N LYS A 156 6.80 -8.09 -31.65
CA LYS A 156 6.89 -6.80 -32.35
C LYS A 156 7.10 -6.91 -33.85
N ASN A 157 7.77 -7.96 -34.32
CA ASN A 157 8.08 -8.12 -35.75
C ASN A 157 6.79 -8.25 -36.59
N GLY A 158 6.76 -7.56 -37.73
CA GLY A 158 5.59 -7.51 -38.60
C GLY A 158 4.46 -6.57 -38.14
N LYS A 159 4.66 -5.84 -37.05
CA LYS A 159 3.68 -4.83 -36.61
C LYS A 159 3.83 -3.54 -37.39
N PRO A 160 2.71 -2.83 -37.70
CA PRO A 160 2.75 -1.54 -38.38
C PRO A 160 3.56 -0.49 -37.60
N ILE A 161 4.12 0.46 -38.32
CA ILE A 161 4.72 1.64 -37.70
C ILE A 161 3.67 2.44 -36.95
N GLY A 162 4.01 2.96 -35.77
CA GLY A 162 3.11 3.77 -34.97
C GLY A 162 3.47 3.77 -33.48
N ALA A 163 2.71 4.53 -32.72
CA ALA A 163 2.79 4.49 -31.25
C ALA A 163 1.91 3.34 -30.72
N TYR A 164 2.45 2.63 -29.76
CA TYR A 164 1.75 1.57 -29.03
C TYR A 164 1.71 1.93 -27.55
N SER A 165 0.55 1.80 -26.94
CA SER A 165 0.34 2.15 -25.54
C SER A 165 -0.56 1.16 -24.82
N ASP A 166 -0.39 1.07 -23.51
CA ASP A 166 -1.25 0.35 -22.60
C ASP A 166 -1.36 1.10 -21.27
N THR A 167 -2.40 0.80 -20.53
CA THR A 167 -2.55 1.25 -19.14
C THR A 167 -2.67 0.02 -18.26
N VAL A 168 -1.72 -0.14 -17.34
CA VAL A 168 -1.74 -1.21 -16.34
C VAL A 168 -2.28 -0.66 -15.04
N THR A 169 -3.40 -1.23 -14.59
CA THR A 169 -3.96 -0.94 -13.27
C THR A 169 -3.39 -1.90 -12.25
N ILE A 170 -2.87 -1.35 -11.15
CA ILE A 170 -2.37 -2.12 -10.01
C ILE A 170 -3.42 -2.07 -8.91
N THR A 171 -3.82 -3.23 -8.40
CA THR A 171 -4.77 -3.35 -7.30
C THR A 171 -4.10 -4.07 -6.13
N ALA A 172 -4.11 -3.45 -4.95
CA ALA A 172 -3.72 -4.11 -3.71
C ALA A 172 -4.93 -4.78 -3.07
N SER A 173 -4.76 -6.00 -2.60
CA SER A 173 -5.75 -6.77 -1.85
C SER A 173 -5.14 -7.39 -0.62
N PHE A 174 -5.95 -7.65 0.39
CA PHE A 174 -5.55 -8.26 1.65
C PHE A 174 -6.70 -9.05 2.26
N THR A 175 -6.39 -9.94 3.17
CA THR A 175 -7.39 -10.59 4.03
C THR A 175 -7.48 -9.82 5.34
N PRO A 176 -8.66 -9.32 5.72
CA PRO A 176 -8.89 -8.60 6.98
C PRO A 176 -8.74 -9.51 8.19
#